data_23df6890c8f363635c7cc9470cdd2b20
#
_entry.id   23df6890c8f363635c7cc9470cdd2b20
#
_cell.length_a   1.000
_cell.length_b   1.000
_cell.length_c   1.000
_cell.angle_alpha   90.00
_cell.angle_beta   90.00
_cell.angle_gamma   90.00
#
_symmetry.space_group_name_H-M   'P 1'
#
loop_
_entity.id
_entity.type
_entity.pdbx_description
1 polymer ?
#
loop_
_entity_poly.entity_id
_entity_poly.type
_entity_poly.pdbx_seq_one_letter_code
_entity_poly.pdbx_strand_id
1 'polypeptide(L)'
;PRAAMESLTYIKAQLHDGISTVIFPEGTRTKTGEMGRFKAGAFKIAMDMGLPVVPITLNGFYQSMPPGQFFANLNSRVSLHIGKPIDISQFTDINEAMAAVREKVAEGLN
;
A
#
# COMPACT_ATOMS: atom_id res chain seq x y z
N PRO A 1 4.32 -15.13 -10.90
CA PRO A 1 4.90 -16.20 -10.07
C PRO A 1 3.89 -16.88 -9.19
N ARG A 2 4.09 -18.13 -8.97
CA ARG A 2 3.17 -18.97 -8.22
C ARG A 2 3.00 -18.50 -6.77
N ALA A 3 4.09 -18.11 -6.14
CA ALA A 3 4.06 -17.64 -4.74
C ALA A 3 3.21 -16.37 -4.60
N ALA A 4 3.30 -15.44 -5.55
CA ALA A 4 2.50 -14.23 -5.54
C ALA A 4 1.02 -14.55 -5.71
N MET A 5 0.68 -15.49 -6.59
CA MET A 5 -0.70 -15.90 -6.80
C MET A 5 -1.30 -16.59 -5.57
N GLU A 6 -0.51 -17.41 -4.89
CA GLU A 6 -0.94 -18.06 -3.65
C GLU A 6 -1.21 -17.03 -2.54
N SER A 7 -0.34 -16.02 -2.43
CA SER A 7 -0.54 -14.93 -1.46
C SER A 7 -1.81 -14.14 -1.75
N LEU A 8 -2.08 -13.83 -3.01
CA LEU A 8 -3.29 -13.12 -3.39
C LEU A 8 -4.54 -13.94 -3.11
N THR A 9 -4.51 -15.25 -3.34
CA THR A 9 -5.62 -16.13 -3.03
C THR A 9 -5.91 -16.15 -1.52
N TYR A 10 -4.87 -16.21 -0.71
CA TYR A 10 -5.01 -16.16 0.74
C TYR A 10 -5.63 -14.84 1.20
N ILE A 11 -5.15 -13.71 0.66
CA ILE A 11 -5.67 -12.39 0.99
C ILE A 11 -7.16 -12.28 0.63
N LYS A 12 -7.52 -12.78 -0.55
CA LYS A 12 -8.91 -12.74 -1.00
C LYS A 12 -9.84 -13.52 -0.06
N ALA A 13 -9.38 -14.69 0.42
CA ALA A 13 -10.14 -15.49 1.38
C ALA A 13 -10.32 -14.74 2.71
N GLN A 14 -9.27 -14.08 3.21
CA GLN A 14 -9.34 -13.29 4.45
C GLN A 14 -10.35 -12.15 4.30
N LEU A 15 -10.30 -11.43 3.19
CA LEU A 15 -11.23 -10.32 2.93
C LEU A 15 -12.68 -10.81 2.83
N HIS A 16 -12.89 -11.96 2.22
CA HIS A 16 -14.22 -12.57 2.13
C HIS A 16 -14.78 -12.88 3.52
N ASP A 17 -13.91 -13.27 4.46
CA ASP A 17 -14.30 -13.57 5.84
C ASP A 17 -14.44 -12.31 6.72
N GLY A 18 -14.34 -11.12 6.13
CA GLY A 18 -14.49 -9.86 6.84
C GLY A 18 -13.23 -9.36 7.54
N ILE A 19 -12.08 -9.93 7.23
CA ILE A 19 -10.80 -9.54 7.83
C ILE A 19 -10.12 -8.51 6.91
N SER A 20 -9.83 -7.33 7.47
CA SER A 20 -9.11 -6.29 6.74
C SER A 20 -7.64 -6.66 6.54
N THR A 21 -7.05 -6.20 5.44
CA THR A 21 -5.67 -6.52 5.09
C THR A 21 -4.89 -5.25 4.82
N VAL A 22 -3.69 -5.15 5.36
CA VAL A 22 -2.74 -4.08 5.06
C VAL A 22 -1.78 -4.58 3.98
N ILE A 23 -1.59 -3.77 2.95
CA ILE A 23 -0.75 -4.13 1.82
C ILE A 23 0.22 -2.99 1.53
N PHE A 24 1.46 -3.36 1.19
CA PHE A 24 2.47 -2.44 0.74
C PHE A 24 2.55 -2.55 -0.79
N PRO A 25 1.85 -1.68 -1.54
CA PRO A 25 1.71 -1.87 -2.99
C PRO A 25 3.00 -1.70 -3.78
N GLU A 26 4.02 -1.08 -3.19
CA GLU A 26 5.34 -1.01 -3.81
C GLU A 26 6.06 -2.37 -3.82
N GLY A 27 5.63 -3.29 -2.97
CA GLY A 27 6.18 -4.65 -2.90
C GLY A 27 7.49 -4.78 -2.14
N THR A 28 8.29 -3.72 -2.04
CA THR A 28 9.54 -3.68 -1.31
C THR A 28 9.72 -2.32 -0.67
N ARG A 29 10.64 -2.24 0.30
CA ARG A 29 11.00 -0.94 0.87
C ARG A 29 11.72 -0.11 -0.18
N THR A 30 11.50 1.21 -0.14
CA THR A 30 12.20 2.13 -1.04
C THR A 30 13.71 2.08 -0.82
N LYS A 31 14.45 2.15 -1.92
CA LYS A 31 15.92 2.21 -1.88
C LYS A 31 16.43 3.64 -1.94
N THR A 32 15.60 4.57 -2.38
CA THR A 32 15.99 5.97 -2.61
C THR A 32 15.31 6.95 -1.68
N GLY A 33 14.34 6.50 -0.89
CA GLY A 33 13.50 7.37 -0.08
C GLY A 33 12.30 7.92 -0.82
N GLU A 34 12.21 7.71 -2.12
CA GLU A 34 11.09 8.15 -2.93
C GLU A 34 10.05 7.03 -3.07
N MET A 35 8.80 7.43 -3.30
CA MET A 35 7.71 6.47 -3.47
C MET A 35 7.85 5.75 -4.80
N GLY A 36 7.92 4.42 -4.76
CA GLY A 36 8.06 3.60 -5.92
C GLY A 36 6.77 3.38 -6.69
N ARG A 37 6.84 2.53 -7.69
CA ARG A 37 5.70 2.17 -8.53
C ARG A 37 4.83 1.15 -7.80
N PHE A 38 3.52 1.33 -7.85
CA PHE A 38 2.58 0.41 -7.22
C PHE A 38 2.34 -0.82 -8.10
N LYS A 39 2.17 -1.98 -7.46
CA LYS A 39 1.81 -3.23 -8.13
C LYS A 39 0.29 -3.41 -8.11
N ALA A 40 -0.23 -4.02 -9.16
CA ALA A 40 -1.67 -4.03 -9.42
C ALA A 40 -2.45 -5.09 -8.63
N GLY A 41 -1.80 -6.12 -8.09
CA GLY A 41 -2.50 -7.29 -7.55
C GLY A 41 -3.56 -6.98 -6.50
N ALA A 42 -3.20 -6.18 -5.50
CA ALA A 42 -4.12 -5.81 -4.43
C ALA A 42 -5.28 -4.94 -4.92
N PHE A 43 -5.00 -4.04 -5.86
CA PHE A 43 -6.02 -3.18 -6.44
C PHE A 43 -7.04 -3.98 -7.25
N LYS A 44 -6.57 -4.99 -7.96
CA LYS A 44 -7.44 -5.88 -8.71
C LYS A 44 -8.40 -6.63 -7.78
N ILE A 45 -7.90 -7.13 -6.66
CA ILE A 45 -8.73 -7.79 -5.65
C ILE A 45 -9.78 -6.81 -5.10
N ALA A 46 -9.38 -5.60 -4.75
CA ALA A 46 -10.31 -4.61 -4.22
C ALA A 46 -11.41 -4.26 -5.22
N MET A 47 -11.05 -4.10 -6.50
CA MET A 47 -12.03 -3.84 -7.55
C MET A 47 -12.99 -5.02 -7.74
N ASP A 48 -12.46 -6.24 -7.80
CA ASP A 48 -13.26 -7.44 -8.01
C ASP A 48 -14.25 -7.68 -6.86
N MET A 49 -13.86 -7.35 -5.64
CA MET A 49 -14.69 -7.56 -4.45
C MET A 49 -15.50 -6.34 -4.07
N GLY A 50 -15.33 -5.21 -4.75
CA GLY A 50 -16.05 -3.97 -4.43
C GLY A 50 -15.67 -3.38 -3.09
N LEU A 51 -14.42 -3.57 -2.65
CA LEU A 51 -13.96 -3.11 -1.35
C LEU A 51 -13.31 -1.73 -1.43
N PRO A 52 -13.48 -0.90 -0.40
CA PRO A 52 -12.78 0.39 -0.35
C PRO A 52 -11.30 0.19 -0.03
N VAL A 53 -10.50 1.15 -0.47
CA VAL A 53 -9.07 1.21 -0.16
C VAL A 53 -8.81 2.43 0.71
N VAL A 54 -8.10 2.23 1.81
CA VAL A 54 -7.72 3.32 2.71
C VAL A 54 -6.24 3.63 2.45
N PRO A 55 -5.92 4.83 1.93
CA PRO A 55 -4.53 5.20 1.71
C PRO A 55 -3.87 5.54 3.05
N ILE A 56 -2.71 4.92 3.29
CA ILE A 56 -1.93 5.16 4.50
C ILE A 56 -0.53 5.57 4.09
N THR A 57 -0.06 6.69 4.63
CA THR A 57 1.26 7.20 4.35
C THR A 57 2.15 7.05 5.57
N LEU A 58 3.34 6.51 5.35
CA LEU A 58 4.34 6.31 6.39
C LEU A 58 5.44 7.36 6.20
N ASN A 59 5.59 8.25 7.17
CA ASN A 59 6.60 9.30 7.14
C ASN A 59 7.73 9.01 8.11
N GLY A 60 8.96 9.24 7.67
CA GLY A 60 10.14 9.08 8.51
C GLY A 60 10.70 7.67 8.58
N PHE A 61 10.04 6.69 7.98
CA PHE A 61 10.48 5.29 8.06
C PHE A 61 11.77 5.05 7.30
N TYR A 62 11.97 5.68 6.15
CA TYR A 62 13.22 5.55 5.39
C TYR A 62 14.41 6.05 6.19
N GLN A 63 14.25 7.18 6.87
CA GLN A 63 15.31 7.77 7.69
C GLN A 63 15.53 6.99 8.98
N SER A 64 14.46 6.42 9.54
CA SER A 64 14.52 5.65 10.78
C SER A 64 15.13 4.27 10.56
N MET A 65 14.77 3.61 9.45
CA MET A 65 15.24 2.27 9.10
C MET A 65 15.62 2.19 7.62
N PRO A 66 16.73 2.85 7.22
CA PRO A 66 17.16 2.78 5.82
C PRO A 66 17.45 1.34 5.38
N PRO A 67 17.27 1.02 4.10
CA PRO A 67 17.59 -0.32 3.59
C PRO A 67 19.05 -0.70 3.88
N GLY A 68 19.27 -1.94 4.33
CA GLY A 68 20.58 -2.46 4.63
C GLY A 68 21.09 -2.17 6.03
N GLN A 69 20.34 -1.47 6.86
CA GLN A 69 20.72 -1.21 8.25
C GLN A 69 20.01 -2.16 9.20
N PHE A 70 20.75 -2.58 10.24
CA PHE A 70 20.21 -3.46 11.29
C PHE A 70 19.40 -2.73 12.34
N PHE A 71 19.75 -1.46 12.59
CA PHE A 71 19.20 -0.71 13.71
C PHE A 71 18.40 0.47 13.22
N ALA A 72 17.28 0.71 13.88
CA ALA A 72 16.52 1.93 13.66
C ALA A 72 17.29 3.14 14.19
N ASN A 73 17.12 4.28 13.53
CA ASN A 73 17.62 5.55 14.04
C ASN A 73 16.69 6.03 15.15
N LEU A 74 17.10 5.88 16.40
CA LEU A 74 16.28 6.17 17.57
C LEU A 74 15.90 7.65 17.71
N ASN A 75 16.64 8.54 17.02
CA ASN A 75 16.34 9.97 17.05
C ASN A 75 15.39 10.41 15.95
N SER A 76 15.01 9.51 15.05
CA SER A 76 14.08 9.81 13.97
C SER A 76 12.64 9.79 14.48
N ARG A 77 11.82 10.64 13.87
CA ARG A 77 10.38 10.62 14.09
C ARG A 77 9.70 9.90 12.93
N VAL A 78 8.79 9.01 13.28
CA VAL A 78 7.94 8.35 12.30
C VAL A 78 6.50 8.77 12.55
N SER A 79 5.75 8.90 11.48
CA SER A 79 4.33 9.23 11.59
C SER A 79 3.53 8.47 10.57
N LEU A 80 2.25 8.31 10.87
CA LEU A 80 1.29 7.62 10.03
C LEU A 80 0.19 8.60 9.67
N HIS A 81 -0.05 8.76 8.37
CA HIS A 81 -1.18 9.56 7.91
C HIS A 81 -2.20 8.63 7.26
N ILE A 82 -3.39 8.57 7.82
CA ILE A 82 -4.48 7.72 7.33
C ILE A 82 -5.49 8.62 6.61
N GLY A 83 -5.62 8.41 5.29
CA GLY A 83 -6.55 9.18 4.49
C GLY A 83 -7.95 8.61 4.51
N LYS A 84 -8.85 9.26 3.78
CA LYS A 84 -10.24 8.80 3.68
C LYS A 84 -10.32 7.57 2.78
N PRO A 85 -11.27 6.64 3.06
CA PRO A 85 -11.47 5.50 2.18
C PRO A 85 -11.82 5.95 0.75
N ILE A 86 -11.27 5.23 -0.21
CA ILE A 86 -11.52 5.48 -1.64
C ILE A 86 -12.31 4.30 -2.19
N ASP A 87 -13.45 4.60 -2.80
CA ASP A 87 -14.25 3.59 -3.49
C ASP A 87 -13.63 3.30 -4.84
N ILE A 88 -12.89 2.21 -4.92
CA ILE A 88 -12.18 1.81 -6.14
C ILE A 88 -13.13 1.38 -7.25
N SER A 89 -14.33 0.91 -6.91
CA SER A 89 -15.30 0.44 -7.89
C SER A 89 -15.79 1.54 -8.82
N GLN A 90 -15.63 2.82 -8.45
CA GLN A 90 -15.98 3.94 -9.32
C GLN A 90 -15.06 4.09 -10.54
N PHE A 91 -13.88 3.47 -10.51
CA PHE A 91 -12.94 3.51 -11.63
C PHE A 91 -13.17 2.34 -12.56
N THR A 92 -13.10 2.60 -13.87
CA THR A 92 -13.21 1.54 -14.88
C THR A 92 -11.85 0.93 -15.23
N ASP A 93 -10.78 1.69 -14.99
CA ASP A 93 -9.42 1.27 -15.31
C ASP A 93 -8.61 1.15 -14.01
N ILE A 94 -7.99 0.00 -13.82
CA ILE A 94 -7.16 -0.26 -12.63
C ILE A 94 -5.99 0.72 -12.53
N ASN A 95 -5.45 1.17 -13.66
CA ASN A 95 -4.35 2.14 -13.66
C ASN A 95 -4.81 3.49 -13.12
N GLU A 96 -6.03 3.91 -13.43
CA GLU A 96 -6.61 5.13 -12.88
C GLU A 96 -6.83 4.99 -11.38
N ALA A 97 -7.33 3.84 -10.93
CA ALA A 97 -7.54 3.58 -9.51
C ALA A 97 -6.21 3.62 -8.75
N MET A 98 -5.18 2.98 -9.27
CA MET A 98 -3.85 2.99 -8.65
C MET A 98 -3.26 4.40 -8.59
N ALA A 99 -3.42 5.17 -9.66
CA ALA A 99 -2.92 6.55 -9.71
C ALA A 99 -3.62 7.41 -8.67
N ALA A 100 -4.93 7.25 -8.51
CA ALA A 100 -5.70 8.01 -7.52
C ALA A 100 -5.26 7.69 -6.09
N VAL A 101 -5.06 6.41 -5.78
CA VAL A 101 -4.59 6.00 -4.45
C VAL A 101 -3.16 6.48 -4.20
N ARG A 102 -2.28 6.34 -5.20
CA ARG A 102 -0.89 6.78 -5.10
C ARG A 102 -0.82 8.28 -4.83
N GLU A 103 -1.66 9.07 -5.50
CA GLU A 103 -1.74 10.50 -5.28
C GLU A 103 -2.15 10.83 -3.84
N LYS A 104 -3.14 10.11 -3.30
CA LYS A 104 -3.57 10.32 -1.92
C LYS A 104 -2.48 9.92 -0.91
N VAL A 105 -1.75 8.86 -1.17
CA VAL A 105 -0.60 8.49 -0.34
C VAL A 105 0.47 9.57 -0.41
N ALA A 106 0.75 10.10 -1.59
CA ALA A 106 1.75 11.15 -1.78
C ALA A 106 1.36 12.44 -1.05
N GLU A 107 0.08 12.80 -1.02
CA GLU A 107 -0.41 13.97 -0.29
C GLU A 107 -0.10 13.90 1.21
N GLY A 108 -0.02 12.69 1.77
CA GLY A 108 0.31 12.49 3.18
C GLY A 108 1.81 12.61 3.49
N LEU A 109 2.68 12.66 2.47
CA LEU A 109 4.12 12.78 2.69
C LEU A 109 4.49 14.18 3.20
N ASN A 110 5.42 14.19 4.14
CA ASN A 110 5.97 15.44 4.68
C ASN A 110 6.95 16.08 3.71
#